data_dbfa2d4195f8f7bb7f3ebb67f130fec8
#
_entry.id   dbfa2d4195f8f7bb7f3ebb67f130fec8
#
_cell.length_a   1.000
_cell.length_b   1.000
_cell.length_c   1.000
_cell.angle_alpha   90.00
_cell.angle_beta   90.00
_cell.angle_gamma   90.00
#
_symmetry.space_group_name_H-M   'P 1'
#
loop_
_entity.id
_entity.type
_entity.pdbx_description
1 polymer ?
#
loop_
_entity_poly.entity_id
_entity_poly.type
_entity_poly.pdbx_seq_one_letter_code
_entity_poly.pdbx_strand_id
1 'polypeptide(L)'
;LGDVYKRQSVETAALNSKKALMRPIGSHNDNANAAKMEKLLEDGINAIGLGPQGMGGKYSVMGVNIENTARHPSTIGVAVNVGCWSHRRGHLVVNPDLTVTCDTHSTWKFNA
;
A
#
# COMPACT_ATOMS: atom_id res chain seq x y z
N LEU A 1 32.76 -5.00 -4.13
CA LEU A 1 32.10 -5.19 -2.82
C LEU A 1 30.90 -4.23 -2.58
N GLY A 2 30.79 -3.14 -3.35
CA GLY A 2 29.68 -2.17 -3.21
C GLY A 2 28.33 -2.66 -3.77
N ASP A 3 28.32 -3.67 -4.64
CA ASP A 3 27.09 -4.14 -5.30
C ASP A 3 26.29 -5.18 -4.50
N VAL A 4 26.90 -5.77 -3.48
CA VAL A 4 26.26 -6.83 -2.69
C VAL A 4 25.07 -6.29 -1.88
N TYR A 5 25.08 -5.02 -1.52
CA TYR A 5 24.01 -4.39 -0.72
C TYR A 5 22.83 -3.86 -1.54
N LYS A 6 22.93 -3.83 -2.87
CA LYS A 6 21.86 -3.34 -3.74
C LYS A 6 20.98 -4.44 -4.34
N ARG A 7 21.28 -5.71 -4.05
CA ARG A 7 20.54 -6.83 -4.60
C ARG A 7 19.38 -7.20 -3.70
N GLN A 8 18.22 -7.35 -4.27
CA GLN A 8 17.02 -7.72 -3.53
C GLN A 8 17.18 -9.13 -2.96
N SER A 9 17.31 -9.21 -1.64
CA SER A 9 17.26 -10.44 -0.86
C SER A 9 15.84 -10.69 -0.36
N VAL A 10 15.60 -11.84 0.28
CA VAL A 10 14.32 -12.15 0.92
C VAL A 10 13.95 -11.09 1.96
N GLU A 11 14.91 -10.64 2.75
CA GLU A 11 14.72 -9.60 3.77
C GLU A 11 14.33 -8.27 3.14
N THR A 12 14.97 -7.90 2.03
CA THR A 12 14.63 -6.68 1.29
C THR A 12 13.24 -6.76 0.68
N ALA A 13 12.86 -7.92 0.13
CA ALA A 13 11.52 -8.13 -0.39
C ALA A 13 10.46 -8.00 0.73
N ALA A 14 10.71 -8.60 1.90
CA ALA A 14 9.84 -8.48 3.06
C ALA A 14 9.72 -7.02 3.55
N LEU A 15 10.83 -6.29 3.62
CA LEU A 15 10.84 -4.88 4.00
C LEU A 15 10.06 -4.02 2.99
N ASN A 16 10.26 -4.25 1.69
CA ASN A 16 9.55 -3.50 0.65
C ASN A 16 8.05 -3.79 0.66
N SER A 17 7.63 -5.01 0.94
CA SER A 17 6.20 -5.32 1.09
C SER A 17 5.56 -4.57 2.26
N LYS A 18 6.31 -4.36 3.36
CA LYS A 18 5.87 -3.50 4.47
C LYS A 18 5.81 -2.03 4.09
N LYS A 19 6.79 -1.52 3.34
CA LYS A 19 6.78 -0.15 2.83
C LYS A 19 5.59 0.08 1.89
N ALA A 20 5.31 -0.86 0.98
CA ALA A 20 4.16 -0.81 0.10
C ALA A 20 2.85 -0.72 0.89
N LEU A 21 2.72 -1.53 1.95
CA LEU A 21 1.54 -1.52 2.81
C LEU A 21 1.36 -0.17 3.53
N MET A 22 2.46 0.54 3.82
CA MET A 22 2.42 1.84 4.50
C MET A 22 2.07 3.02 3.57
N ARG A 23 2.11 2.84 2.27
CA ARG A 23 1.69 3.87 1.33
C ARG A 23 0.18 4.13 1.43
N PRO A 24 -0.29 5.36 1.20
CA PRO A 24 -1.71 5.67 1.14
C PRO A 24 -2.42 4.85 0.06
N ILE A 25 -3.66 4.44 0.34
CA ILE A 25 -4.54 3.82 -0.66
C ILE A 25 -4.79 4.85 -1.77
N GLY A 26 -4.70 4.39 -3.03
CA GLY A 26 -4.83 5.26 -4.21
C GLY A 26 -3.55 5.98 -4.61
N SER A 27 -2.44 5.81 -3.87
CA SER A 27 -1.13 6.22 -4.36
C SER A 27 -0.62 5.24 -5.42
N HIS A 28 0.16 5.74 -6.36
CA HIS A 28 0.75 4.90 -7.42
C HIS A 28 2.27 4.94 -7.33
N ASN A 29 2.89 3.88 -7.83
CA ASN A 29 4.33 3.82 -7.94
C ASN A 29 4.82 4.78 -9.05
N ASP A 30 5.98 5.40 -8.84
CA ASP A 30 6.61 6.28 -9.83
C ASP A 30 7.01 5.53 -11.11
N ASN A 31 7.22 4.24 -11.02
CA ASN A 31 7.47 3.38 -12.17
C ASN A 31 6.16 3.02 -12.88
N ALA A 32 6.02 3.45 -14.14
CA ALA A 32 4.80 3.26 -14.93
C ALA A 32 4.38 1.78 -15.09
N ASN A 33 5.34 0.85 -15.13
CA ASN A 33 5.03 -0.58 -15.23
C ASN A 33 4.52 -1.12 -13.88
N ALA A 34 5.10 -0.66 -12.77
CA ALA A 34 4.61 -1.03 -11.44
C ALA A 34 3.21 -0.46 -11.20
N ALA A 35 2.95 0.79 -11.57
CA ALA A 35 1.62 1.41 -11.47
C ALA A 35 0.56 0.67 -12.29
N LYS A 36 0.90 0.22 -13.51
CA LYS A 36 -0.01 -0.63 -14.32
C LYS A 36 -0.28 -1.96 -13.63
N MET A 37 0.73 -2.55 -13.01
CA MET A 37 0.61 -3.82 -12.28
C MET A 37 -0.26 -3.65 -11.03
N GLU A 38 -0.12 -2.54 -10.29
CA GLU A 38 -0.97 -2.21 -9.14
C GLU A 38 -2.45 -2.25 -9.54
N LYS A 39 -2.79 -1.54 -10.62
CA LYS A 39 -4.17 -1.51 -11.13
C LYS A 39 -4.64 -2.86 -11.65
N LEU A 40 -3.82 -3.57 -12.40
CA LEU A 40 -4.16 -4.91 -12.91
C LEU A 40 -4.47 -5.89 -11.77
N LEU A 41 -3.67 -5.86 -10.71
CA LEU A 41 -3.87 -6.72 -9.55
C LEU A 41 -5.11 -6.31 -8.75
N GLU A 42 -5.36 -5.03 -8.56
CA GLU A 42 -6.55 -4.53 -7.89
C GLU A 42 -7.82 -4.97 -8.63
N ASP A 43 -7.87 -4.73 -9.94
CA ASP A 43 -9.00 -5.11 -10.79
C ASP A 43 -9.18 -6.64 -10.81
N GLY A 44 -8.08 -7.40 -10.93
CA GLY A 44 -8.11 -8.87 -10.94
C GLY A 44 -8.60 -9.47 -9.63
N ILE A 45 -8.13 -8.96 -8.49
CA ILE A 45 -8.57 -9.44 -7.17
C ILE A 45 -10.05 -9.11 -6.93
N ASN A 46 -10.47 -7.90 -7.32
CA ASN A 46 -11.87 -7.51 -7.19
C ASN A 46 -12.78 -8.30 -8.13
N ALA A 47 -12.31 -8.69 -9.31
CA ALA A 47 -13.06 -9.53 -10.25
C ALA A 47 -13.35 -10.95 -9.70
N ILE A 48 -12.58 -11.44 -8.73
CA ILE A 48 -12.86 -12.73 -8.06
C ILE A 48 -14.20 -12.71 -7.30
N GLY A 49 -14.63 -11.52 -6.83
CA GLY A 49 -15.94 -11.35 -6.20
C GLY A 49 -16.06 -11.94 -4.78
N LEU A 50 -14.93 -12.21 -4.11
CA LEU A 50 -14.94 -12.71 -2.72
C LEU A 50 -15.60 -11.72 -1.75
N GLY A 51 -15.35 -10.42 -1.98
CA GLY A 51 -15.88 -9.35 -1.15
C GLY A 51 -15.31 -9.29 0.27
N PRO A 52 -15.79 -8.36 1.09
CA PRO A 52 -15.34 -8.22 2.46
C PRO A 52 -15.52 -9.51 3.24
N GLN A 53 -14.44 -10.02 3.82
CA GLN A 53 -14.39 -11.26 4.61
C GLN A 53 -14.96 -12.52 3.90
N GLY A 54 -14.91 -12.54 2.56
CA GLY A 54 -15.45 -13.65 1.78
C GLY A 54 -16.98 -13.71 1.72
N MET A 55 -17.66 -12.66 2.13
CA MET A 55 -19.14 -12.61 2.17
C MET A 55 -19.77 -12.20 0.84
N GLY A 56 -18.96 -12.02 -0.20
CA GLY A 56 -19.40 -11.55 -1.51
C GLY A 56 -19.42 -10.02 -1.60
N GLY A 57 -19.31 -9.50 -2.82
CA GLY A 57 -19.36 -8.08 -3.10
C GLY A 57 -18.36 -7.64 -4.16
N LYS A 58 -18.46 -6.37 -4.56
CA LYS A 58 -17.64 -5.80 -5.63
C LYS A 58 -16.19 -5.53 -5.24
N TYR A 59 -15.94 -5.29 -3.97
CA TYR A 59 -14.63 -4.91 -3.46
C TYR A 59 -14.08 -5.96 -2.51
N SER A 60 -13.08 -6.70 -2.96
CA SER A 60 -12.30 -7.62 -2.14
C SER A 60 -11.08 -6.92 -1.52
N VAL A 61 -10.52 -5.95 -2.27
CA VAL A 61 -9.41 -5.09 -1.81
C VAL A 61 -9.73 -3.63 -2.09
N MET A 62 -9.20 -2.74 -1.26
CA MET A 62 -9.37 -1.28 -1.39
C MET A 62 -8.22 -0.63 -2.16
N GLY A 63 -7.14 -1.36 -2.39
CA GLY A 63 -5.99 -0.91 -3.15
C GLY A 63 -4.86 -1.92 -3.11
N VAL A 64 -3.98 -1.83 -4.07
CA VAL A 64 -2.76 -2.62 -4.19
C VAL A 64 -1.60 -1.66 -4.39
N ASN A 65 -0.57 -1.77 -3.57
CA ASN A 65 0.65 -1.00 -3.70
C ASN A 65 1.83 -1.92 -3.96
N ILE A 66 2.69 -1.54 -4.88
CA ILE A 66 3.91 -2.28 -5.22
C ILE A 66 5.13 -1.41 -4.93
N GLU A 67 6.10 -1.96 -4.23
CA GLU A 67 7.44 -1.39 -4.11
C GLU A 67 8.41 -2.28 -4.89
N ASN A 68 9.15 -1.68 -5.80
CA ASN A 68 10.13 -2.39 -6.60
C ASN A 68 11.52 -1.79 -6.41
N THR A 69 12.52 -2.64 -6.34
CA THR A 69 13.93 -2.29 -6.26
C THR A 69 14.74 -3.08 -7.27
N ALA A 70 15.97 -2.61 -7.51
CA ALA A 70 16.88 -3.32 -8.38
C ALA A 70 17.09 -4.76 -7.91
N ARG A 71 17.02 -5.72 -8.84
CA ARG A 71 17.13 -7.15 -8.59
C ARG A 71 18.34 -7.75 -9.30
N HIS A 72 18.75 -8.92 -8.85
CA HIS A 72 19.69 -9.73 -9.59
C HIS A 72 19.00 -10.33 -10.84
N PRO A 73 19.68 -10.44 -12.00
CA PRO A 73 19.08 -11.02 -13.21
C PRO A 73 18.55 -12.45 -13.02
N SER A 74 19.21 -13.26 -12.21
CA SER A 74 18.86 -14.66 -11.97
C SER A 74 17.94 -14.90 -10.76
N THR A 75 17.63 -13.87 -9.98
CA THR A 75 16.86 -14.04 -8.73
C THR A 75 15.83 -12.94 -8.58
N ILE A 76 14.57 -13.33 -8.41
CA ILE A 76 13.47 -12.41 -8.13
C ILE A 76 12.93 -12.77 -6.77
N GLY A 77 13.23 -11.93 -5.76
CA GLY A 77 12.57 -11.99 -4.45
C GLY A 77 11.21 -11.30 -4.52
N VAL A 78 10.15 -11.99 -4.15
CA VAL A 78 8.80 -11.44 -4.07
C VAL A 78 8.28 -11.66 -2.66
N ALA A 79 7.71 -10.63 -2.05
CA ALA A 79 7.01 -10.74 -0.77
C ALA A 79 5.68 -9.99 -0.86
N VAL A 80 4.67 -10.54 -0.22
CA VAL A 80 3.32 -9.97 -0.15
C VAL A 80 2.97 -9.72 1.31
N ASN A 81 2.42 -8.56 1.59
CA ASN A 81 1.87 -8.20 2.87
C ASN A 81 0.42 -7.78 2.69
N VAL A 82 -0.45 -8.22 3.56
CA VAL A 82 -1.88 -7.90 3.53
C VAL A 82 -2.25 -7.13 4.78
N GLY A 83 -2.91 -5.99 4.63
CA GLY A 83 -3.54 -5.26 5.70
C GLY A 83 -5.05 -5.46 5.66
N CYS A 84 -5.66 -5.59 6.82
CA CYS A 84 -7.11 -5.63 6.96
C CYS A 84 -7.65 -4.28 7.45
N TRP A 85 -8.90 -4.22 7.85
CA TRP A 85 -9.53 -3.03 8.44
C TRP A 85 -8.77 -2.45 9.65
N SER A 86 -8.01 -3.25 10.36
CA SER A 86 -7.16 -2.79 11.47
C SER A 86 -6.05 -1.85 11.02
N HIS A 87 -5.72 -1.83 9.74
CA HIS A 87 -4.67 -0.97 9.15
C HIS A 87 -5.18 0.45 8.81
N ARG A 88 -6.36 0.83 9.23
CA ARG A 88 -6.88 2.19 9.06
C ARG A 88 -6.00 3.21 9.77
N ARG A 89 -5.74 4.31 9.11
CA ARG A 89 -4.90 5.39 9.62
C ARG A 89 -5.59 6.74 9.41
N GLY A 90 -5.35 7.66 10.33
CA GLY A 90 -5.72 9.05 10.22
C GLY A 90 -4.58 9.92 10.71
N HIS A 91 -4.39 11.04 10.09
CA HIS A 91 -3.43 12.06 10.52
C HIS A 91 -4.19 13.32 10.92
N LEU A 92 -3.98 13.73 12.15
CA LEU A 92 -4.65 14.86 12.78
C LEU A 92 -3.61 15.77 13.40
N VAL A 93 -3.67 17.04 13.08
CA VAL A 93 -2.83 18.06 13.70
C VAL A 93 -3.68 18.92 14.61
N VAL A 94 -3.31 18.97 15.89
CA VAL A 94 -3.93 19.84 16.88
C VAL A 94 -2.96 20.97 17.18
N ASN A 95 -3.35 22.20 16.89
CA ASN A 95 -2.56 23.38 17.18
C ASN A 95 -2.74 23.84 18.63
N PRO A 96 -1.83 24.67 19.17
CA PRO A 96 -1.94 25.18 20.54
C PRO A 96 -3.21 26.00 20.81
N ASP A 97 -3.83 26.57 19.78
CA ASP A 97 -5.10 27.29 19.81
C ASP A 97 -6.34 26.38 19.76
N LEU A 98 -6.12 25.06 19.87
CA LEU A 98 -7.14 24.01 19.78
C LEU A 98 -7.80 23.88 18.39
N THR A 99 -7.26 24.53 17.37
CA THR A 99 -7.69 24.29 16.00
C THR A 99 -7.22 22.90 15.54
N VAL A 100 -8.12 22.15 14.91
CA VAL A 100 -7.87 20.80 14.48
C VAL A 100 -7.92 20.74 12.96
N THR A 101 -6.87 20.22 12.35
CA THR A 101 -6.81 19.93 10.91
C THR A 101 -6.60 18.43 10.68
N CYS A 102 -7.40 17.88 9.78
CA CYS A 102 -7.27 16.47 9.36
C CYS A 102 -7.03 16.43 7.86
N ASP A 103 -5.84 15.99 7.46
CA ASP A 103 -5.44 15.91 6.06
C ASP A 103 -5.90 14.62 5.38
N THR A 104 -6.12 13.57 6.16
CA THR A 104 -6.56 12.27 5.64
C THR A 104 -8.09 12.15 5.49
N HIS A 105 -8.85 12.99 6.19
CA HIS A 105 -10.32 12.98 6.20
C HIS A 105 -10.86 14.41 6.11
N SER A 106 -10.72 15.01 4.94
CA SER A 106 -11.08 16.42 4.70
C SER A 106 -12.56 16.77 4.95
N THR A 107 -13.43 15.77 5.00
CA THR A 107 -14.87 15.94 5.28
C THR A 107 -15.20 15.94 6.78
N TRP A 108 -14.25 15.59 7.64
CA TRP A 108 -14.47 15.61 9.07
C TRP A 108 -14.43 17.04 9.60
N LYS A 109 -15.56 17.52 10.04
CA LYS A 109 -15.67 18.77 10.80
C LYS A 109 -15.81 18.40 12.27
N PHE A 110 -14.80 18.70 13.06
CA PHE A 110 -14.94 18.68 14.51
C PHE A 110 -15.72 19.91 14.92
N ASN A 111 -16.98 19.72 15.24
CA ASN A 111 -17.73 20.75 15.98
C ASN A 111 -17.35 20.57 17.44
N ALA A 112 -16.50 21.45 17.94
CA ALA A 112 -16.26 21.60 19.35
C ALA A 112 -17.46 22.31 20.02
#